data_5c7b6dac040bda30edf52e22e0fc4454
#
_entry.id   5c7b6dac040bda30edf52e22e0fc4454
#
_cell.length_a   1.000
_cell.length_b   1.000
_cell.length_c   1.000
_cell.angle_alpha   90.00
_cell.angle_beta   90.00
_cell.angle_gamma   90.00
#
_symmetry.space_group_name_H-M   'P 1'
#
loop_
_entity.id
_entity.type
_entity.pdbx_description
1 polymer ?
#
loop_
_entity_poly.entity_id
_entity_poly.type
_entity_poly.pdbx_seq_one_letter_code
_entity_poly.pdbx_strand_id
1 'polypeptide(L)'
;MENITEFYKTCVKRLLSSYQSLKTDCSEVELIFDDERMHYMAFRIGWRKHKRIHLCLVHIDICNDMIVIQANNTEDLIDAELIEMGIPKEKICLGLLPPDVRTYVVRHEQTKSESFFNHHIPIRQAA
;
A
#
# COMPACT_ATOMS: atom_id res chain seq x y z
N MET A 1 -12.65 16.91 19.10
CA MET A 1 -11.82 15.74 19.28
C MET A 1 -11.32 15.19 17.96
N GLU A 2 -10.07 14.91 17.91
CA GLU A 2 -9.46 14.41 16.68
C GLU A 2 -9.97 13.03 16.35
N ASN A 3 -10.41 12.84 15.11
CA ASN A 3 -10.85 11.53 14.66
C ASN A 3 -9.69 10.81 14.02
N ILE A 4 -9.25 9.73 14.67
CA ILE A 4 -8.08 9.01 14.19
C ILE A 4 -8.32 8.42 12.79
N THR A 5 -9.57 8.01 12.53
CA THR A 5 -9.91 7.46 11.23
C THR A 5 -9.74 8.50 10.13
N GLU A 6 -10.14 9.74 10.42
CA GLU A 6 -9.99 10.81 9.43
C GLU A 6 -8.51 11.10 9.17
N PHE A 7 -7.70 11.02 10.19
CA PHE A 7 -6.26 11.19 10.02
C PHE A 7 -5.70 10.08 9.13
N TYR A 8 -6.11 8.84 9.37
CA TYR A 8 -5.65 7.72 8.54
C TYR A 8 -6.08 7.90 7.08
N LYS A 9 -7.33 8.31 6.88
CA LYS A 9 -7.82 8.55 5.51
C LYS A 9 -6.97 9.60 4.80
N THR A 10 -6.65 10.67 5.51
CA THR A 10 -5.84 11.74 4.93
C THR A 10 -4.47 11.23 4.53
N CYS A 11 -3.83 10.45 5.40
CA CYS A 11 -2.51 9.93 5.11
C CYS A 11 -2.53 8.99 3.90
N VAL A 12 -3.51 8.08 3.87
CA VAL A 12 -3.61 7.12 2.78
C VAL A 12 -3.88 7.83 1.45
N LYS A 13 -4.79 8.79 1.47
CA LYS A 13 -5.09 9.53 0.24
C LYS A 13 -3.88 10.32 -0.25
N ARG A 14 -3.14 10.93 0.67
CA ARG A 14 -1.95 11.68 0.29
C ARG A 14 -0.90 10.77 -0.35
N LEU A 15 -0.70 9.60 0.27
CA LEU A 15 0.27 8.66 -0.27
C LEU A 15 -0.12 8.22 -1.67
N LEU A 16 -1.37 7.82 -1.86
CA LEU A 16 -1.82 7.33 -3.16
C LEU A 16 -1.84 8.43 -4.20
N SER A 17 -2.13 9.66 -3.79
CA SER A 17 -2.16 10.78 -4.74
C SER A 17 -0.78 11.05 -5.34
N SER A 18 0.27 10.67 -4.64
CA SER A 18 1.62 10.88 -5.17
C SER A 18 1.87 10.02 -6.42
N TYR A 19 1.11 8.96 -6.62
CA TYR A 19 1.28 8.13 -7.80
C TYR A 19 0.61 8.71 -9.03
N GLN A 20 -0.23 9.71 -8.88
CA GLN A 20 -0.98 10.26 -10.01
C GLN A 20 -0.07 10.93 -11.03
N SER A 21 1.10 11.37 -10.62
CA SER A 21 2.05 11.99 -11.52
C SER A 21 2.85 10.99 -12.34
N LEU A 22 2.67 9.71 -12.11
CA LEU A 22 3.46 8.66 -12.75
C LEU A 22 2.81 8.17 -14.04
N LYS A 23 2.35 9.08 -14.86
CA LYS A 23 1.79 8.67 -16.13
C LYS A 23 2.88 8.54 -17.18
N THR A 24 2.67 7.61 -18.11
CA THR A 24 3.59 7.37 -19.21
C THR A 24 2.89 7.67 -20.53
N ASP A 25 3.59 7.40 -21.63
CA ASP A 25 3.00 7.62 -22.96
C ASP A 25 1.78 6.73 -23.18
N CYS A 26 1.74 5.57 -22.55
CA CYS A 26 0.70 4.58 -22.85
C CYS A 26 -0.18 4.28 -21.65
N SER A 27 0.03 4.92 -20.52
CA SER A 27 -0.77 4.62 -19.34
C SER A 27 -0.82 5.81 -18.39
N GLU A 28 -1.82 5.82 -17.55
CA GLU A 28 -1.95 6.82 -16.50
C GLU A 28 -2.46 6.15 -15.24
N VAL A 29 -2.39 6.89 -14.13
CA VAL A 29 -2.79 6.36 -12.84
C VAL A 29 -4.16 6.89 -12.49
N GLU A 30 -5.07 5.98 -12.14
CA GLU A 30 -6.40 6.32 -11.66
C GLU A 30 -6.49 6.02 -10.18
N LEU A 31 -7.04 6.97 -9.43
CA LEU A 31 -7.23 6.80 -8.00
C LEU A 31 -8.68 6.47 -7.73
N ILE A 32 -8.90 5.50 -6.85
CA ILE A 32 -10.26 5.09 -6.47
C ILE A 32 -10.33 5.16 -4.95
N PHE A 33 -11.11 6.09 -4.45
CA PHE A 33 -11.28 6.28 -3.01
C PHE A 33 -12.74 6.06 -2.64
N ASP A 34 -12.98 5.16 -1.72
CA ASP A 34 -14.31 4.92 -1.18
C ASP A 34 -14.26 5.22 0.31
N ASP A 35 -14.64 6.45 0.67
CA ASP A 35 -14.57 6.88 2.07
C ASP A 35 -15.61 6.18 2.95
N GLU A 36 -16.68 5.71 2.35
CA GLU A 36 -17.72 5.05 3.10
C GLU A 36 -17.30 3.66 3.52
N ARG A 37 -16.74 2.90 2.60
CA ARG A 37 -16.28 1.54 2.88
C ARG A 37 -14.81 1.48 3.23
N MET A 38 -14.13 2.62 3.07
CA MET A 38 -12.72 2.77 3.41
C MET A 38 -11.82 1.85 2.62
N HIS A 39 -12.00 1.90 1.29
CA HIS A 39 -11.13 1.21 0.33
C HIS A 39 -10.43 2.27 -0.51
N TYR A 40 -9.12 2.15 -0.64
CA TYR A 40 -8.33 3.16 -1.34
C TYR A 40 -7.35 2.46 -2.27
N MET A 41 -7.42 2.81 -3.55
CA MET A 41 -6.65 2.10 -4.56
C MET A 41 -6.07 3.05 -5.58
N ALA A 42 -4.94 2.65 -6.16
CA ALA A 42 -4.34 3.33 -7.30
C ALA A 42 -4.12 2.30 -8.39
N PHE A 43 -4.62 2.58 -9.57
CA PHE A 43 -4.53 1.67 -10.71
C PHE A 43 -3.73 2.30 -11.84
N ARG A 44 -2.96 1.48 -12.53
CA ARG A 44 -2.34 1.91 -13.78
C ARG A 44 -3.18 1.36 -14.92
N ILE A 45 -3.65 2.25 -15.79
CA ILE A 45 -4.59 1.87 -16.84
C ILE A 45 -4.09 2.42 -18.16
N GLY A 46 -4.13 1.60 -19.21
CA GLY A 46 -3.69 2.04 -20.51
C GLY A 46 -3.57 0.89 -21.49
N TRP A 47 -2.82 1.15 -22.56
CA TRP A 47 -2.58 0.17 -23.61
C TRP A 47 -1.16 0.33 -24.11
N ARG A 48 -0.47 -0.78 -24.28
CA ARG A 48 0.81 -0.78 -24.97
C ARG A 48 0.62 -1.60 -26.24
N LYS A 49 0.48 -0.91 -27.37
CA LYS A 49 0.12 -1.55 -28.64
C LYS A 49 -1.20 -2.29 -28.44
N HIS A 50 -1.23 -3.59 -28.55
CA HIS A 50 -2.47 -4.36 -28.39
C HIS A 50 -2.62 -4.95 -26.99
N LYS A 51 -1.69 -4.66 -26.10
CA LYS A 51 -1.71 -5.24 -24.77
C LYS A 51 -2.37 -4.30 -23.78
N ARG A 52 -3.38 -4.79 -23.09
CA ARG A 52 -4.08 -4.01 -22.06
C ARG A 52 -3.19 -3.88 -20.83
N ILE A 53 -3.09 -2.67 -20.30
CA ILE A 53 -2.45 -2.40 -19.03
C ILE A 53 -3.57 -2.07 -18.04
N HIS A 54 -3.75 -2.94 -17.08
CA HIS A 54 -4.76 -2.74 -16.04
C HIS A 54 -4.22 -3.38 -14.77
N LEU A 55 -3.59 -2.57 -13.93
CA LEU A 55 -2.84 -3.10 -12.80
C LEU A 55 -3.12 -2.29 -11.55
N CYS A 56 -3.49 -2.98 -10.48
CA CYS A 56 -3.62 -2.35 -9.18
C CYS A 56 -2.21 -2.13 -8.63
N LEU A 57 -1.82 -0.88 -8.52
CA LEU A 57 -0.49 -0.56 -7.98
C LEU A 57 -0.48 -0.75 -6.47
N VAL A 58 -1.45 -0.17 -5.79
CA VAL A 58 -1.53 -0.21 -4.34
C VAL A 58 -2.99 -0.28 -3.95
N HIS A 59 -3.31 -1.12 -2.98
CA HIS A 59 -4.64 -1.22 -2.42
C HIS A 59 -4.53 -1.20 -0.90
N ILE A 60 -5.13 -0.20 -0.27
CA ILE A 60 -5.08 -0.02 1.17
C ILE A 60 -6.50 0.11 1.69
N ASP A 61 -6.80 -0.63 2.74
CA ASP A 61 -8.09 -0.54 3.43
C ASP A 61 -7.87 -0.02 4.84
N ILE A 62 -8.89 0.61 5.39
CA ILE A 62 -8.90 0.97 6.80
C ILE A 62 -10.03 0.17 7.45
N CYS A 63 -9.66 -0.61 8.45
CA CYS A 63 -10.61 -1.54 9.08
C CYS A 63 -10.29 -1.64 10.56
N ASN A 64 -11.29 -1.36 11.41
CA ASN A 64 -11.13 -1.48 12.87
C ASN A 64 -9.95 -0.67 13.38
N ASP A 65 -9.82 0.56 12.88
CA ASP A 65 -8.74 1.49 13.25
C ASP A 65 -7.36 0.94 12.89
N MET A 66 -7.31 0.01 11.96
CA MET A 66 -6.06 -0.51 11.43
C MET A 66 -5.97 -0.15 9.95
N ILE A 67 -4.76 0.06 9.49
CA ILE A 67 -4.49 0.24 8.07
C ILE A 67 -3.99 -1.08 7.52
N VAL A 68 -4.68 -1.59 6.51
CA VAL A 68 -4.36 -2.90 5.94
C VAL A 68 -3.87 -2.69 4.51
N ILE A 69 -2.61 -3.03 4.27
CA ILE A 69 -2.04 -2.97 2.93
C ILE A 69 -2.37 -4.28 2.23
N GLN A 70 -3.36 -4.20 1.33
CA GLN A 70 -3.86 -5.40 0.66
C GLN A 70 -3.02 -5.79 -0.54
N ALA A 71 -2.43 -4.80 -1.22
CA ALA A 71 -1.61 -5.07 -2.38
C ALA A 71 -0.60 -3.96 -2.55
N ASN A 72 0.59 -4.33 -3.00
CA ASN A 72 1.64 -3.38 -3.31
C ASN A 72 2.45 -3.95 -4.47
N ASN A 73 2.18 -3.44 -5.65
CA ASN A 73 2.90 -3.85 -6.85
C ASN A 73 3.86 -2.77 -7.29
N THR A 74 4.41 -2.05 -6.33
CA THR A 74 5.43 -1.04 -6.56
C THR A 74 6.69 -1.47 -5.83
N GLU A 75 7.75 -0.68 -5.98
CA GLU A 75 8.98 -0.92 -5.24
C GLU A 75 9.06 -0.07 -3.97
N ASP A 76 8.03 0.70 -3.71
CA ASP A 76 8.01 1.57 -2.55
C ASP A 76 7.63 0.79 -1.30
N LEU A 77 8.19 1.19 -0.18
CA LEU A 77 7.87 0.61 1.11
C LEU A 77 6.70 1.39 1.70
N ILE A 78 5.50 0.93 1.38
CA ILE A 78 4.27 1.65 1.72
C ILE A 78 4.13 1.81 3.24
N ASP A 79 4.44 0.75 3.98
CA ASP A 79 4.32 0.82 5.44
C ASP A 79 5.29 1.84 6.01
N ALA A 80 6.52 1.90 5.51
CA ALA A 80 7.49 2.87 6.01
C ALA A 80 7.04 4.30 5.72
N GLU A 81 6.45 4.52 4.55
CA GLU A 81 5.97 5.86 4.21
C GLU A 81 4.82 6.29 5.11
N LEU A 82 3.93 5.36 5.44
CA LEU A 82 2.82 5.69 6.34
C LEU A 82 3.32 5.97 7.75
N ILE A 83 4.34 5.25 8.18
CA ILE A 83 4.93 5.49 9.49
C ILE A 83 5.54 6.89 9.54
N GLU A 84 6.20 7.29 8.47
CA GLU A 84 6.77 8.64 8.40
C GLU A 84 5.70 9.73 8.46
N MET A 85 4.50 9.41 8.01
CA MET A 85 3.39 10.36 8.06
C MET A 85 2.77 10.46 9.45
N GLY A 86 3.21 9.63 10.39
CA GLY A 86 2.74 9.68 11.75
C GLY A 86 1.84 8.55 12.18
N ILE A 87 1.71 7.52 11.37
CA ILE A 87 0.85 6.38 11.71
C ILE A 87 1.68 5.38 12.51
N PRO A 88 1.19 4.96 13.69
CA PRO A 88 1.95 4.00 14.49
C PRO A 88 2.13 2.67 13.77
N LYS A 89 3.30 2.11 13.91
CA LYS A 89 3.65 0.88 13.25
C LYS A 89 2.69 -0.26 13.61
N GLU A 90 2.25 -0.31 14.85
CA GLU A 90 1.36 -1.38 15.29
C GLU A 90 -0.04 -1.26 14.70
N LYS A 91 -0.34 -0.15 14.05
CA LYS A 91 -1.63 0.06 13.40
C LYS A 91 -1.61 -0.29 11.92
N ILE A 92 -0.51 -0.81 11.44
CA ILE A 92 -0.37 -1.16 10.03
C ILE A 92 -0.26 -2.67 9.90
N CYS A 93 -1.14 -3.24 9.08
CA CYS A 93 -1.19 -4.69 8.86
C CYS A 93 -0.81 -4.95 7.40
N LEU A 94 0.11 -5.88 7.19
CA LEU A 94 0.52 -6.27 5.84
C LEU A 94 -0.40 -7.38 5.37
N GLY A 95 -1.59 -7.00 4.90
CA GLY A 95 -2.60 -7.94 4.47
C GLY A 95 -2.21 -8.75 3.25
N LEU A 96 -1.20 -8.26 2.51
CA LEU A 96 -0.71 -8.97 1.34
C LEU A 96 0.13 -10.20 1.70
N LEU A 97 0.49 -10.34 2.95
CA LEU A 97 1.25 -11.49 3.41
C LEU A 97 0.34 -12.47 4.13
N PRO A 98 0.63 -13.78 4.08
CA PRO A 98 -0.15 -14.75 4.86
C PRO A 98 -0.09 -14.43 6.34
N PRO A 99 -1.14 -14.79 7.09
CA PRO A 99 -1.18 -14.42 8.51
C PRO A 99 0.03 -14.85 9.33
N ASP A 100 0.53 -16.05 9.08
CA ASP A 100 1.69 -16.52 9.83
C ASP A 100 2.94 -15.71 9.47
N VAL A 101 3.09 -15.35 8.21
CA VAL A 101 4.23 -14.53 7.78
C VAL A 101 4.11 -13.12 8.35
N ARG A 102 2.90 -12.58 8.42
CA ARG A 102 2.70 -11.27 9.02
C ARG A 102 3.19 -11.25 10.45
N THR A 103 2.84 -12.27 11.21
CA THR A 103 3.26 -12.37 12.60
C THR A 103 4.77 -12.44 12.70
N TYR A 104 5.38 -13.20 11.82
CA TYR A 104 6.83 -13.32 11.80
C TYR A 104 7.50 -11.98 11.50
N VAL A 105 6.97 -11.23 10.53
CA VAL A 105 7.52 -9.94 10.17
C VAL A 105 7.45 -8.97 11.34
N VAL A 106 6.28 -8.87 11.98
CA VAL A 106 6.11 -7.95 13.10
C VAL A 106 7.10 -8.30 14.21
N ARG A 107 7.23 -9.59 14.49
CA ARG A 107 8.13 -10.04 15.54
C ARG A 107 9.58 -9.71 15.24
N HIS A 108 9.98 -9.86 13.99
CA HIS A 108 11.37 -9.65 13.60
C HIS A 108 11.70 -8.20 13.27
N GLU A 109 10.69 -7.39 13.02
CA GLU A 109 10.92 -5.98 12.79
C GLU A 109 11.52 -5.28 13.98
N GLN A 110 11.31 -5.84 15.15
CA GLN A 110 11.88 -5.28 16.35
C GLN A 110 13.37 -5.57 16.46
N THR A 111 13.89 -6.43 15.59
CA THR A 111 15.28 -6.80 15.64
C THR A 111 16.01 -6.62 14.31
N LYS A 112 15.53 -7.24 13.23
CA LYS A 112 16.22 -7.23 11.95
C LYS A 112 15.25 -7.13 10.80
N SER A 113 14.38 -6.14 10.84
CA SER A 113 13.32 -6.04 9.85
C SER A 113 13.82 -5.85 8.43
N GLU A 114 14.90 -5.12 8.25
CA GLU A 114 15.33 -4.75 6.91
C GLU A 114 15.75 -5.95 6.07
N SER A 115 16.52 -6.84 6.64
CA SER A 115 16.98 -7.98 5.86
C SER A 115 15.81 -8.91 5.51
N PHE A 116 14.82 -9.00 6.37
CA PHE A 116 13.66 -9.82 6.07
C PHE A 116 12.86 -9.24 4.90
N PHE A 117 12.63 -7.95 4.92
CA PHE A 117 11.89 -7.31 3.84
C PHE A 117 12.62 -7.41 2.52
N ASN A 118 13.93 -7.25 2.55
CA ASN A 118 14.71 -7.36 1.32
C ASN A 118 14.58 -8.75 0.69
N HIS A 119 14.44 -9.76 1.51
CA HIS A 119 14.24 -11.11 1.01
C HIS A 119 12.91 -11.28 0.31
N HIS A 120 11.89 -10.56 0.77
CA HIS A 120 10.53 -10.76 0.27
C HIS A 120 10.20 -9.90 -0.94
N ILE A 121 10.94 -8.83 -1.16
CA ILE A 121 10.68 -7.95 -2.28
C ILE A 121 10.74 -8.68 -3.63
N PRO A 122 11.77 -9.49 -3.91
CA PRO A 122 11.80 -10.21 -5.18
C PRO A 122 10.63 -11.16 -5.36
N ILE A 123 10.18 -11.78 -4.28
CA ILE A 123 9.06 -12.71 -4.35
C ILE A 123 7.80 -11.98 -4.74
N ARG A 124 7.55 -10.84 -4.12
CA ARG A 124 6.39 -10.03 -4.44
C ARG A 124 6.38 -9.61 -5.89
N GLN A 125 7.51 -9.21 -6.38
CA GLN A 125 7.59 -8.72 -7.76
C GLN A 125 7.42 -9.83 -8.77
N ALA A 126 7.79 -11.04 -8.40
CA ALA A 126 7.62 -12.18 -9.29
C ALA A 126 6.15 -12.54 -9.46
N ALA A 127 5.34 -12.22 -8.46
CA ALA A 127 3.92 -12.49 -8.57
C ALA A 127 3.26 -11.48 -9.48
#